data_872ea8e017fb495cafc3d6000ef66442
#
_entry.id   872ea8e017fb495cafc3d6000ef66442
#
_cell.length_a   1.000
_cell.length_b   1.000
_cell.length_c   1.000
_cell.angle_alpha   90.00
_cell.angle_beta   90.00
_cell.angle_gamma   90.00
#
_symmetry.space_group_name_H-M   'P 1'
#
loop_
_entity.id
_entity.type
_entity.pdbx_description
1 polymer ?
#
loop_
_entity_poly.entity_id
_entity_poly.type
_entity_poly.pdbx_seq_one_letter_code
_entity_poly.pdbx_strand_id
1 'polypeptide(L)'
;MQKITPFLWFDGNAEDAMNFYTSIFKNSKIGRITRYGDAGPGPKGTVMSATFQLDGQEFMALNGGPQFKFTEAISFFVNCETQEEVDELWEKLSAGGQKSRCGWLKDKYGLSWQIIPSALGKMLGDKDPEKSQRVMKAMLQMDKIDIKGLEQAYKQQ
;
A
#
# COMPACT_ATOMS: atom_id res chain seq x y z
N MET A 1 13.54 -2.91 -18.02
CA MET A 1 13.76 -1.93 -16.92
C MET A 1 12.55 -1.00 -16.83
N GLN A 2 12.06 -0.81 -15.62
CA GLN A 2 10.92 0.05 -15.35
C GLN A 2 11.30 1.52 -15.60
N LYS A 3 10.51 2.22 -16.39
CA LYS A 3 10.83 3.59 -16.79
C LYS A 3 10.39 4.62 -15.74
N ILE A 4 9.24 4.38 -15.11
CA ILE A 4 8.70 5.27 -14.08
C ILE A 4 8.69 4.50 -12.78
N THR A 5 9.41 5.02 -11.77
CA THR A 5 9.59 4.32 -10.51
C THR A 5 9.15 5.24 -9.36
N PRO A 6 8.22 4.79 -8.51
CA PRO A 6 7.88 5.54 -7.30
C PRO A 6 9.11 5.72 -6.42
N PHE A 7 9.32 6.94 -5.95
CA PHE A 7 10.47 7.30 -5.13
C PHE A 7 9.96 7.83 -3.79
N LEU A 8 10.22 7.10 -2.72
CA LEU A 8 9.64 7.37 -1.39
C LEU A 8 10.65 8.10 -0.51
N TRP A 9 10.20 9.20 0.07
CA TRP A 9 11.02 10.05 0.94
C TRP A 9 10.74 9.68 2.40
N PHE A 10 11.77 9.25 3.12
CA PHE A 10 11.69 8.90 4.54
C PHE A 10 12.55 9.83 5.38
N ASP A 11 12.24 9.90 6.65
CA ASP A 11 12.99 10.66 7.65
C ASP A 11 13.76 9.69 8.54
N GLY A 12 14.89 9.19 8.02
CA GLY A 12 15.80 8.31 8.76
C GLY A 12 15.41 6.84 8.84
N ASN A 13 14.22 6.47 8.41
CA ASN A 13 13.68 5.11 8.58
C ASN A 13 13.45 4.36 7.26
N ALA A 14 14.15 4.75 6.20
CA ALA A 14 13.99 4.08 4.89
C ALA A 14 14.33 2.59 4.95
N GLU A 15 15.40 2.22 5.64
CA GLU A 15 15.81 0.82 5.74
C GLU A 15 14.78 -0.01 6.49
N ASP A 16 14.28 0.50 7.62
CA ASP A 16 13.20 -0.16 8.36
C ASP A 16 11.95 -0.33 7.50
N ALA A 17 11.59 0.69 6.74
CA ALA A 17 10.43 0.66 5.87
C ALA A 17 10.58 -0.40 4.78
N MET A 18 11.74 -0.46 4.12
CA MET A 18 12.00 -1.47 3.08
C MET A 18 11.92 -2.89 3.65
N ASN A 19 12.50 -3.11 4.83
CA ASN A 19 12.44 -4.42 5.49
C ASN A 19 11.00 -4.77 5.86
N PHE A 20 10.24 -3.81 6.33
CA PHE A 20 8.84 -3.99 6.66
C PHE A 20 8.03 -4.42 5.42
N TYR A 21 8.12 -3.66 4.33
CA TYR A 21 7.37 -3.95 3.11
C TYR A 21 7.78 -5.28 2.48
N THR A 22 9.07 -5.55 2.38
CA THR A 22 9.54 -6.79 1.75
C THR A 22 9.21 -8.02 2.59
N SER A 23 9.01 -7.87 3.90
CA SER A 23 8.55 -8.97 4.76
C SER A 23 7.06 -9.29 4.56
N ILE A 24 6.29 -8.35 4.04
CA ILE A 24 4.83 -8.49 3.89
C ILE A 24 4.45 -9.04 2.52
N PHE A 25 5.03 -8.49 1.46
CA PHE A 25 4.66 -8.87 0.10
C PHE A 25 5.50 -10.03 -0.40
N LYS A 26 4.88 -10.96 -1.11
CA LYS A 26 5.56 -12.04 -1.82
C LYS A 26 6.31 -11.49 -3.03
N ASN A 27 7.29 -12.25 -3.52
CA ASN A 27 8.09 -11.86 -4.68
C ASN A 27 8.68 -10.46 -4.48
N SER A 28 9.31 -10.26 -3.32
CA SER A 28 9.84 -8.96 -2.89
C SER A 28 11.30 -9.10 -2.51
N LYS A 29 12.08 -8.05 -2.73
CA LYS A 29 13.51 -8.05 -2.38
C LYS A 29 14.01 -6.62 -2.27
N ILE A 30 15.06 -6.44 -1.46
CA ILE A 30 15.82 -5.21 -1.42
C ILE A 30 16.93 -5.33 -2.47
N GLY A 31 17.09 -4.30 -3.28
CA GLY A 31 18.10 -4.25 -4.33
C GLY A 31 19.34 -3.49 -3.89
N ARG A 32 19.74 -2.49 -4.70
CA ARG A 32 20.94 -1.70 -4.42
C ARG A 32 20.71 -0.75 -3.25
N ILE A 33 21.68 -0.69 -2.33
CA ILE A 33 21.66 0.27 -1.23
C ILE A 33 22.91 1.14 -1.34
N THR A 34 22.73 2.46 -1.30
CA THR A 34 23.80 3.44 -1.19
C THR A 34 23.69 4.09 0.19
N ARG A 35 24.83 4.15 0.90
CA ARG A 35 24.85 4.69 2.26
C ARG A 35 25.57 6.01 2.31
N TYR A 36 25.21 6.86 3.27
CA TYR A 36 25.93 8.10 3.52
C TYR A 36 27.37 7.82 3.95
N GLY A 37 28.29 8.59 3.39
CA GLY A 37 29.66 8.61 3.82
C GLY A 37 29.95 9.83 4.68
N ASP A 38 31.25 10.18 4.78
CA ASP A 38 31.68 11.32 5.61
C ASP A 38 31.20 12.67 5.07
N ALA A 39 31.05 12.81 3.76
CA ALA A 39 30.73 14.07 3.10
C ALA A 39 29.23 14.30 2.90
N GLY A 40 28.40 13.31 3.20
CA GLY A 40 26.97 13.41 2.96
C GLY A 40 26.22 14.18 4.04
N PRO A 41 25.00 14.66 3.75
CA PRO A 41 24.20 15.42 4.73
C PRO A 41 23.59 14.54 5.82
N GLY A 42 23.53 13.23 5.61
CA GLY A 42 22.99 12.29 6.61
C GLY A 42 24.06 11.64 7.45
N PRO A 43 23.68 10.95 8.54
CA PRO A 43 24.64 10.21 9.38
C PRO A 43 25.32 9.11 8.61
N LYS A 44 26.65 9.03 8.75
CA LYS A 44 27.49 8.04 8.11
C LYS A 44 26.98 6.62 8.38
N GLY A 45 26.89 5.80 7.32
CA GLY A 45 26.46 4.42 7.40
C GLY A 45 24.96 4.19 7.29
N THR A 46 24.14 5.26 7.37
CA THR A 46 22.70 5.14 7.15
C THR A 46 22.39 5.14 5.66
N VAL A 47 21.21 4.62 5.30
CA VAL A 47 20.79 4.59 3.90
C VAL A 47 20.63 5.99 3.37
N MET A 48 21.31 6.30 2.27
CA MET A 48 21.06 7.50 1.49
C MET A 48 19.93 7.23 0.50
N SER A 49 20.09 6.21 -0.34
CA SER A 49 19.06 5.79 -1.28
C SER A 49 19.13 4.28 -1.52
N ALA A 50 18.02 3.70 -1.93
CA ALA A 50 17.96 2.27 -2.18
C ALA A 50 16.87 1.97 -3.20
N THR A 51 16.97 0.77 -3.82
CA THR A 51 15.90 0.21 -4.64
C THR A 51 15.36 -1.03 -3.93
N PHE A 52 14.08 -1.29 -4.13
CA PHE A 52 13.45 -2.51 -3.64
C PHE A 52 12.28 -2.86 -4.54
N GLN A 53 11.83 -4.12 -4.46
CA GLN A 53 10.71 -4.61 -5.24
C GLN A 53 9.65 -5.21 -4.31
N LEU A 54 8.40 -4.91 -4.62
CA LEU A 54 7.24 -5.51 -3.96
C LEU A 54 6.37 -6.12 -5.06
N ASP A 55 6.21 -7.44 -5.00
CA ASP A 55 5.47 -8.20 -6.01
C ASP A 55 5.94 -7.86 -7.44
N GLY A 56 7.25 -7.76 -7.60
CA GLY A 56 7.87 -7.45 -8.89
C GLY A 56 7.87 -5.98 -9.29
N GLN A 57 7.14 -5.12 -8.57
CA GLN A 57 7.11 -3.67 -8.83
C GLN A 57 8.30 -3.00 -8.15
N GLU A 58 9.07 -2.24 -8.93
CA GLU A 58 10.24 -1.54 -8.40
C GLU A 58 9.86 -0.22 -7.74
N PHE A 59 10.49 0.04 -6.62
CA PHE A 59 10.40 1.28 -5.85
C PHE A 59 11.80 1.76 -5.51
N MET A 60 11.92 3.05 -5.25
CA MET A 60 13.12 3.64 -4.69
C MET A 60 12.79 4.31 -3.37
N ALA A 61 13.79 4.42 -2.50
CA ALA A 61 13.63 5.07 -1.21
C ALA A 61 14.87 5.90 -0.91
N LEU A 62 14.67 6.99 -0.16
CA LEU A 62 15.78 7.76 0.37
C LEU A 62 15.46 8.21 1.80
N ASN A 63 16.51 8.51 2.56
CA ASN A 63 16.39 9.25 3.80
C ASN A 63 16.75 10.69 3.52
N GLY A 64 15.73 11.55 3.38
CA GLY A 64 15.91 12.94 3.02
C GLY A 64 15.75 13.94 4.16
N GLY A 65 15.33 13.45 5.34
CA GLY A 65 15.10 14.30 6.50
C GLY A 65 13.61 14.60 6.71
N PRO A 66 13.30 15.50 7.66
CA PRO A 66 11.91 15.70 8.09
C PRO A 66 11.09 16.69 7.26
N GLN A 67 11.63 17.21 6.15
CA GLN A 67 11.00 18.30 5.41
C GLN A 67 9.67 17.90 4.75
N PHE A 68 9.53 16.64 4.29
CA PHE A 68 8.35 16.20 3.58
C PHE A 68 7.75 14.96 4.26
N LYS A 69 6.42 14.90 4.24
CA LYS A 69 5.67 13.77 4.81
C LYS A 69 4.71 13.22 3.78
N PHE A 70 4.41 11.93 3.88
CA PHE A 70 3.41 11.32 3.03
C PHE A 70 2.02 11.87 3.37
N THR A 71 1.18 11.97 2.36
CA THR A 71 -0.23 12.34 2.51
C THR A 71 -1.09 11.36 1.73
N GLU A 72 -2.40 11.41 1.96
CA GLU A 72 -3.36 10.56 1.26
C GLU A 72 -3.52 10.91 -0.23
N ALA A 73 -2.88 11.99 -0.69
CA ALA A 73 -2.95 12.38 -2.11
C ALA A 73 -2.30 11.33 -3.03
N ILE A 74 -1.39 10.51 -2.50
CA ILE A 74 -0.83 9.36 -3.21
C ILE A 74 -1.06 8.13 -2.34
N SER A 75 -1.52 7.06 -2.96
CA SER A 75 -1.69 5.77 -2.31
C SER A 75 -1.27 4.66 -3.25
N PHE A 76 -0.91 3.51 -2.68
CA PHE A 76 -0.63 2.31 -3.48
C PHE A 76 -1.82 1.38 -3.40
N PHE A 77 -2.33 1.04 -4.56
CA PHE A 77 -3.52 0.20 -4.73
C PHE A 77 -3.06 -1.25 -4.87
N VAL A 78 -3.49 -2.10 -3.94
CA VAL A 78 -3.13 -3.52 -3.95
C VAL A 78 -4.35 -4.34 -4.35
N ASN A 79 -4.27 -5.01 -5.49
CA ASN A 79 -5.30 -5.93 -5.94
C ASN A 79 -5.16 -7.25 -5.20
N CYS A 80 -6.23 -7.69 -4.54
CA CYS A 80 -6.26 -8.96 -3.82
C CYS A 80 -7.24 -9.91 -4.49
N GLU A 81 -6.87 -11.19 -4.55
CA GLU A 81 -7.72 -12.20 -5.17
C GLU A 81 -8.68 -12.87 -4.19
N THR A 82 -8.28 -12.97 -2.91
CA THR A 82 -9.05 -13.70 -1.91
C THR A 82 -9.27 -12.85 -0.67
N GLN A 83 -10.26 -13.25 0.15
CA GLN A 83 -10.51 -12.58 1.43
C GLN A 83 -9.33 -12.77 2.38
N GLU A 84 -8.69 -13.94 2.36
CA GLU A 84 -7.52 -14.21 3.20
C GLU A 84 -6.39 -13.24 2.89
N GLU A 85 -6.17 -12.93 1.62
CA GLU A 85 -5.15 -11.96 1.21
C GLU A 85 -5.50 -10.55 1.70
N VAL A 86 -6.76 -10.15 1.55
CA VAL A 86 -7.24 -8.86 2.07
C VAL A 86 -7.00 -8.78 3.59
N ASP A 87 -7.41 -9.81 4.32
CA ASP A 87 -7.30 -9.84 5.78
C ASP A 87 -5.83 -9.74 6.23
N GLU A 88 -4.96 -10.51 5.60
CA GLU A 88 -3.54 -10.54 5.95
C GLU A 88 -2.86 -9.19 5.69
N LEU A 89 -3.03 -8.64 4.49
CA LEU A 89 -2.42 -7.37 4.13
C LEU A 89 -2.98 -6.22 4.96
N TRP A 90 -4.28 -6.24 5.22
CA TRP A 90 -4.94 -5.23 6.06
C TRP A 90 -4.30 -5.16 7.45
N GLU A 91 -4.13 -6.30 8.09
CA GLU A 91 -3.56 -6.34 9.44
C GLU A 91 -2.07 -6.02 9.45
N LYS A 92 -1.31 -6.60 8.53
CA LYS A 92 0.15 -6.42 8.51
C LYS A 92 0.56 -5.00 8.14
N LEU A 93 -0.06 -4.42 7.12
CA LEU A 93 0.30 -3.07 6.67
C LEU A 93 -0.16 -1.99 7.65
N SER A 94 -1.30 -2.20 8.32
CA SER A 94 -1.81 -1.20 9.27
C SER A 94 -1.17 -1.30 10.65
N ALA A 95 -0.35 -2.32 10.92
CA ALA A 95 0.29 -2.50 12.23
C ALA A 95 1.16 -1.28 12.56
N GLY A 96 0.86 -0.64 13.68
CA GLY A 96 1.54 0.59 14.08
C GLY A 96 1.09 1.84 13.33
N GLY A 97 0.18 1.69 12.38
CA GLY A 97 -0.41 2.78 11.62
C GLY A 97 -1.87 2.99 11.94
N GLN A 98 -2.69 3.18 10.91
CA GLN A 98 -4.09 3.55 11.10
C GLN A 98 -4.96 2.90 10.02
N LYS A 99 -6.00 2.18 10.44
CA LYS A 99 -7.05 1.68 9.55
C LYS A 99 -8.01 2.82 9.22
N SER A 100 -8.48 2.86 7.97
CA SER A 100 -9.41 3.87 7.53
C SER A 100 -10.58 3.21 6.80
N ARG A 101 -11.29 3.96 5.95
CA ARG A 101 -12.53 3.53 5.33
C ARG A 101 -12.30 2.98 3.93
N CYS A 102 -13.19 2.09 3.48
CA CYS A 102 -13.25 1.61 2.09
C CYS A 102 -11.96 0.96 1.59
N GLY A 103 -11.29 0.22 2.47
CA GLY A 103 -10.05 -0.47 2.11
C GLY A 103 -8.79 0.36 2.23
N TRP A 104 -8.91 1.62 2.66
CA TRP A 104 -7.76 2.50 2.86
C TRP A 104 -7.14 2.29 4.23
N LEU A 105 -5.81 2.40 4.29
CA LEU A 105 -5.06 2.42 5.54
C LEU A 105 -3.82 3.28 5.39
N LYS A 106 -3.25 3.72 6.49
CA LYS A 106 -1.90 4.29 6.56
C LYS A 106 -1.01 3.32 7.29
N ASP A 107 0.19 3.10 6.78
CA ASP A 107 1.17 2.30 7.51
C ASP A 107 1.84 3.15 8.60
N LYS A 108 2.72 2.52 9.37
CA LYS A 108 3.39 3.21 10.49
C LYS A 108 4.33 4.32 10.04
N TYR A 109 4.63 4.41 8.74
CA TYR A 109 5.44 5.49 8.17
C TYR A 109 4.59 6.61 7.57
N GLY A 110 3.26 6.46 7.60
CA GLY A 110 2.33 7.45 7.06
C GLY A 110 1.99 7.26 5.60
N LEU A 111 2.52 6.21 4.95
CA LEU A 111 2.22 5.92 3.55
C LEU A 111 0.84 5.27 3.45
N SER A 112 0.05 5.73 2.49
CA SER A 112 -1.33 5.28 2.29
C SER A 112 -1.40 4.10 1.33
N TRP A 113 -2.26 3.13 1.67
CA TRP A 113 -2.48 1.91 0.89
C TRP A 113 -3.98 1.69 0.74
N GLN A 114 -4.38 1.13 -0.39
CA GLN A 114 -5.73 0.64 -0.61
C GLN A 114 -5.67 -0.87 -0.80
N ILE A 115 -6.36 -1.62 0.04
CA ILE A 115 -6.35 -3.08 0.01
C ILE A 115 -7.71 -3.50 -0.55
N ILE A 116 -7.73 -3.85 -1.83
CA ILE A 116 -8.97 -3.97 -2.59
C ILE A 116 -9.05 -5.34 -3.27
N PRO A 117 -10.11 -6.11 -3.03
CA PRO A 117 -10.31 -7.34 -3.79
C PRO A 117 -10.72 -7.04 -5.23
N SER A 118 -10.21 -7.83 -6.17
CA SER A 118 -10.54 -7.66 -7.58
C SER A 118 -12.04 -7.80 -7.85
N ALA A 119 -12.74 -8.56 -7.01
CA ALA A 119 -14.21 -8.70 -7.09
C ALA A 119 -14.92 -7.35 -6.98
N LEU A 120 -14.40 -6.41 -6.17
CA LEU A 120 -15.05 -5.09 -6.03
C LEU A 120 -15.07 -4.34 -7.35
N GLY A 121 -13.94 -4.28 -8.04
CA GLY A 121 -13.88 -3.59 -9.35
C GLY A 121 -14.82 -4.21 -10.37
N LYS A 122 -14.89 -5.54 -10.38
CA LYS A 122 -15.79 -6.25 -11.30
C LYS A 122 -17.26 -5.93 -11.02
N MET A 123 -17.67 -5.92 -9.74
CA MET A 123 -19.04 -5.61 -9.34
C MET A 123 -19.40 -4.15 -9.60
N LEU A 124 -18.47 -3.22 -9.33
CA LEU A 124 -18.71 -1.79 -9.60
C LEU A 124 -18.81 -1.50 -11.09
N GLY A 125 -18.13 -2.30 -11.91
CA GLY A 125 -18.17 -2.18 -13.37
C GLY A 125 -19.32 -2.91 -14.04
N ASP A 126 -20.27 -3.46 -13.27
CA ASP A 126 -21.41 -4.17 -13.82
C ASP A 126 -22.26 -3.25 -14.70
N LYS A 127 -22.82 -3.81 -15.77
CA LYS A 127 -23.66 -3.08 -16.71
C LYS A 127 -24.98 -2.63 -16.07
N ASP A 128 -25.45 -3.36 -15.06
CA ASP A 128 -26.66 -3.01 -14.34
C ASP A 128 -26.31 -1.94 -13.28
N PRO A 129 -26.80 -0.69 -13.46
CA PRO A 129 -26.47 0.38 -12.51
C PRO A 129 -27.04 0.15 -11.11
N GLU A 130 -28.14 -0.59 -10.99
CA GLU A 130 -28.71 -0.90 -9.66
C GLU A 130 -27.78 -1.80 -8.86
N LYS A 131 -27.22 -2.84 -9.50
CA LYS A 131 -26.26 -3.74 -8.86
C LYS A 131 -25.00 -3.00 -8.44
N SER A 132 -24.46 -2.20 -9.35
CA SER A 132 -23.26 -1.39 -9.12
C SER A 132 -23.50 -0.43 -7.93
N GLN A 133 -24.64 0.23 -7.87
CA GLN A 133 -24.97 1.16 -6.79
C GLN A 133 -25.13 0.47 -5.44
N ARG A 134 -25.73 -0.72 -5.41
CA ARG A 134 -25.85 -1.47 -4.16
C ARG A 134 -24.49 -1.85 -3.61
N VAL A 135 -23.58 -2.28 -4.48
CA VAL A 135 -22.20 -2.61 -4.09
C VAL A 135 -21.48 -1.37 -3.57
N MET A 136 -21.64 -0.24 -4.26
CA MET A 136 -21.03 1.03 -3.82
C MET A 136 -21.51 1.42 -2.42
N LYS A 137 -22.81 1.34 -2.17
CA LYS A 137 -23.38 1.67 -0.86
C LYS A 137 -22.81 0.75 0.23
N ALA A 138 -22.69 -0.54 -0.07
CA ALA A 138 -22.14 -1.50 0.89
C ALA A 138 -20.67 -1.18 1.19
N MET A 139 -19.88 -0.92 0.15
CA MET A 139 -18.45 -0.60 0.30
C MET A 139 -18.25 0.65 1.15
N LEU A 140 -19.08 1.67 0.96
CA LEU A 140 -18.97 2.94 1.70
C LEU A 140 -19.19 2.78 3.20
N GLN A 141 -19.78 1.68 3.64
CA GLN A 141 -19.98 1.37 5.06
C GLN A 141 -18.88 0.49 5.64
N MET A 142 -17.90 0.07 4.84
CA MET A 142 -16.84 -0.83 5.27
C MET A 142 -15.57 -0.07 5.61
N ASP A 143 -14.78 -0.63 6.53
CA ASP A 143 -13.37 -0.27 6.70
C ASP A 143 -12.54 -1.29 5.91
N LYS A 144 -12.30 -2.49 6.46
CA LYS A 144 -11.76 -3.59 5.67
C LYS A 144 -12.83 -4.08 4.69
N ILE A 145 -12.45 -4.32 3.44
CA ILE A 145 -13.39 -4.80 2.44
C ILE A 145 -13.74 -6.27 2.72
N ASP A 146 -15.03 -6.56 2.78
CA ASP A 146 -15.57 -7.88 3.00
C ASP A 146 -16.26 -8.36 1.72
N ILE A 147 -15.65 -9.36 1.06
CA ILE A 147 -16.14 -9.87 -0.21
C ILE A 147 -17.55 -10.42 -0.07
N LYS A 148 -17.84 -11.15 1.01
CA LYS A 148 -19.19 -11.70 1.25
C LYS A 148 -20.22 -10.61 1.35
N GLY A 149 -19.90 -9.50 2.04
CA GLY A 149 -20.79 -8.36 2.15
C GLY A 149 -21.07 -7.71 0.80
N LEU A 150 -20.05 -7.61 -0.05
CA LEU A 150 -20.21 -7.09 -1.41
C LEU A 150 -21.10 -8.01 -2.25
N GLU A 151 -20.88 -9.32 -2.16
CA GLU A 151 -21.68 -10.31 -2.90
C GLU A 151 -23.13 -10.28 -2.48
N GLN A 152 -23.41 -10.15 -1.18
CA GLN A 152 -24.78 -10.03 -0.67
C GLN A 152 -25.49 -8.80 -1.24
N ALA A 153 -24.79 -7.65 -1.22
CA ALA A 153 -25.33 -6.42 -1.79
C ALA A 153 -25.58 -6.54 -3.29
N TYR A 154 -24.65 -7.19 -3.99
CA TYR A 154 -24.75 -7.41 -5.45
C TYR A 154 -25.96 -8.26 -5.81
N LYS A 155 -26.26 -9.27 -5.02
CA LYS A 155 -27.35 -10.24 -5.28
C LYS A 155 -28.72 -9.79 -4.79
N GLN A 156 -28.76 -8.76 -3.96
CA GLN A 156 -30.06 -8.24 -3.47
C GLN A 156 -30.92 -7.77 -4.61
N GLN A 157 -32.22 -8.02 -4.48
CA GLN A 157 -33.20 -7.57 -5.45
C GLN A 157 -34.01 -6.39 -4.93
#